data_3534d3320db25da987240ee8ef0bd975
#
_entry.id   3534d3320db25da987240ee8ef0bd975
#
_cell.length_a   1.000
_cell.length_b   1.000
_cell.length_c   1.000
_cell.angle_alpha   90.00
_cell.angle_beta   90.00
_cell.angle_gamma   90.00
#
_symmetry.space_group_name_H-M   'P 1'
#
loop_
_entity.id
_entity.type
_entity.pdbx_description
1 polymer ?
#
loop_
_entity_poly.entity_id
_entity_poly.type
_entity_poly.pdbx_seq_one_letter_code
_entity_poly.pdbx_strand_id
1 'polypeptide(L)'
;ITDKDQYRRMNVSGFISANITKWFTQEATLSYAHSKKTLPSSALGAIYSTRLASFYPEGNMPAGISDEAEGLPFFTPANQIRWSNPSKTLNDNPRIFLKSILKPLKGLEVAFEYTFDKKIYDYHWYTGSVAYTTVQGGKDTTPTNDYLQKTKRYTDYNSINLYATYDFNLGDHKFKVMG
;
A
#
# COMPACT_ATOMS: atom_id res chain seq x y z
N ILE A 1 -3.83 19.70 0.08
CA ILE A 1 -3.42 18.65 -0.85
C ILE A 1 -2.26 19.23 -1.65
N THR A 2 -1.12 18.58 -1.64
CA THR A 2 0.09 19.01 -2.31
C THR A 2 0.31 18.17 -3.56
N ASP A 3 1.05 18.68 -4.55
CA ASP A 3 1.42 17.93 -5.77
C ASP A 3 2.21 16.65 -5.48
N LYS A 4 2.73 16.52 -4.23
CA LYS A 4 3.49 15.37 -3.75
C LYS A 4 2.60 14.27 -3.15
N ASP A 5 1.29 14.49 -3.01
CA ASP A 5 0.33 13.49 -2.52
C ASP A 5 -0.33 12.77 -3.69
N GLN A 6 0.03 11.50 -3.88
CA GLN A 6 -0.46 10.69 -5.01
C GLN A 6 -0.78 9.28 -4.54
N TYR A 7 -1.89 8.76 -5.04
CA TYR A 7 -2.27 7.37 -4.91
C TYR A 7 -2.64 6.77 -6.26
N ARG A 8 -2.03 5.64 -6.59
CA ARG A 8 -2.37 4.85 -7.79
C ARG A 8 -2.62 3.41 -7.38
N ARG A 9 -3.62 2.80 -7.97
CA ARG A 9 -3.93 1.38 -7.77
C ARG A 9 -4.30 0.72 -9.09
N MET A 10 -3.80 -0.49 -9.27
CA MET A 10 -4.13 -1.38 -10.40
C MET A 10 -4.51 -2.74 -9.84
N ASN A 11 -5.61 -3.30 -10.33
CA ASN A 11 -6.02 -4.66 -10.05
C ASN A 11 -6.23 -5.39 -11.37
N VAL A 12 -5.68 -6.60 -11.45
CA VAL A 12 -5.87 -7.50 -12.60
C VAL A 12 -6.29 -8.85 -12.05
N SER A 13 -7.27 -9.49 -12.66
CA SER A 13 -7.67 -10.86 -12.33
C SER A 13 -8.04 -11.64 -13.59
N GLY A 14 -7.72 -12.92 -13.57
CA GLY A 14 -8.09 -13.87 -14.61
C GLY A 14 -8.69 -15.12 -13.97
N PHE A 15 -9.71 -15.68 -14.59
CA PHE A 15 -10.36 -16.92 -14.19
C PHE A 15 -10.34 -17.92 -15.35
N ILE A 16 -10.02 -19.16 -15.04
CA ILE A 16 -10.06 -20.29 -15.97
C ILE A 16 -10.81 -21.43 -15.29
N SER A 17 -11.76 -22.04 -16.01
CA SER A 17 -12.42 -23.27 -15.60
C SER A 17 -12.31 -24.28 -16.73
N ALA A 18 -11.89 -25.49 -16.43
CA ALA A 18 -11.70 -26.57 -17.39
C ALA A 18 -12.30 -27.87 -16.88
N ASN A 19 -13.19 -28.46 -17.66
CA ASN A 19 -13.68 -29.81 -17.46
C ASN A 19 -12.66 -30.80 -18.05
N ILE A 20 -11.75 -31.31 -17.20
CA ILE A 20 -10.69 -32.21 -17.63
C ILE A 20 -11.28 -33.58 -18.00
N THR A 21 -12.25 -34.01 -17.21
CA THR A 21 -13.05 -35.22 -17.49
C THR A 21 -14.51 -34.96 -17.15
N LYS A 22 -15.42 -35.95 -17.39
CA LYS A 22 -16.84 -35.85 -17.01
C LYS A 22 -17.06 -35.77 -15.49
N TRP A 23 -16.08 -36.16 -14.70
CA TRP A 23 -16.15 -36.21 -13.24
C TRP A 23 -15.11 -35.32 -12.55
N PHE A 24 -14.24 -34.61 -13.32
CA PHE A 24 -13.22 -33.72 -12.76
C PHE A 24 -13.19 -32.37 -13.46
N THR A 25 -13.43 -31.30 -12.67
CA THR A 25 -13.32 -29.91 -13.10
C THR A 25 -12.24 -29.22 -12.29
N GLN A 26 -11.36 -28.49 -12.97
CA GLN A 26 -10.34 -27.65 -12.35
C GLN A 26 -10.67 -26.19 -12.63
N GLU A 27 -10.69 -25.38 -11.57
CA GLU A 27 -10.83 -23.94 -11.63
C GLU A 27 -9.56 -23.28 -11.08
N ALA A 28 -9.17 -22.17 -11.68
CA ALA A 28 -8.07 -21.35 -11.21
C ALA A 28 -8.42 -19.88 -11.33
N THR A 29 -8.19 -19.13 -10.28
CA THR A 29 -8.26 -17.66 -10.28
C THR A 29 -6.88 -17.11 -9.94
N LEU A 30 -6.34 -16.28 -10.83
CA LEU A 30 -5.12 -15.52 -10.60
C LEU A 30 -5.52 -14.06 -10.43
N SER A 31 -5.04 -13.42 -9.38
CA SER A 31 -5.25 -12.00 -9.19
C SER A 31 -3.97 -11.31 -8.72
N TYR A 32 -3.80 -10.09 -9.15
CA TYR A 32 -2.70 -9.25 -8.76
C TYR A 32 -3.21 -7.83 -8.48
N ALA A 33 -2.91 -7.34 -7.30
CA ALA A 33 -3.19 -5.96 -6.92
C ALA A 33 -1.86 -5.23 -6.67
N HIS A 34 -1.69 -4.08 -7.31
CA HIS A 34 -0.57 -3.19 -7.09
C HIS A 34 -1.08 -1.83 -6.63
N SER A 35 -0.50 -1.26 -5.57
CA SER A 35 -0.77 0.11 -5.19
C SER A 35 0.51 0.86 -4.84
N LYS A 36 0.57 2.11 -5.28
CA LYS A 36 1.63 3.06 -4.96
C LYS A 36 1.01 4.27 -4.28
N LYS A 37 1.50 4.57 -3.09
CA LYS A 37 1.15 5.77 -2.34
C LYS A 37 2.41 6.62 -2.15
N THR A 38 2.30 7.91 -2.45
CA THR A 38 3.36 8.90 -2.24
C THR A 38 2.78 9.98 -1.34
N LEU A 39 3.44 10.27 -0.23
CA LEU A 39 3.01 11.29 0.73
C LEU A 39 4.19 12.21 1.07
N PRO A 40 3.97 13.53 1.19
CA PRO A 40 4.98 14.41 1.77
C PRO A 40 5.18 14.05 3.25
N SER A 41 6.44 13.90 3.67
CA SER A 41 6.78 13.34 4.98
C SER A 41 6.38 14.22 6.17
N SER A 42 6.21 15.53 5.98
CA SER A 42 5.99 16.50 7.06
C SER A 42 4.78 17.42 6.86
N ALA A 43 4.01 17.22 5.78
CA ALA A 43 2.97 18.18 5.39
C ALA A 43 1.90 18.42 6.47
N LEU A 44 1.39 17.36 7.09
CA LEU A 44 0.36 17.50 8.12
C LEU A 44 0.91 18.13 9.41
N GLY A 45 2.08 17.69 9.86
CA GLY A 45 2.73 18.26 11.02
C GLY A 45 3.04 19.75 10.83
N ALA A 46 3.53 20.14 9.65
CA ALA A 46 3.80 21.53 9.33
C ALA A 46 2.53 22.39 9.30
N ILE A 47 1.42 21.88 8.77
CA ILE A 47 0.12 22.59 8.74
C ILE A 47 -0.45 22.78 10.16
N TYR A 48 -0.35 21.77 11.00
CA TYR A 48 -0.86 21.85 12.39
C TYR A 48 0.05 22.66 13.33
N SER A 49 1.32 22.85 12.97
CA SER A 49 2.29 23.65 13.73
C SER A 49 2.14 25.16 13.51
N THR A 50 1.03 25.63 12.98
CA THR A 50 0.85 26.97 12.42
C THR A 50 0.82 28.12 13.44
N ARG A 51 0.94 27.91 14.73
CA ARG A 51 0.92 29.01 15.73
C ARG A 51 2.00 30.07 15.52
N LEU A 52 3.08 29.72 14.84
CA LEU A 52 4.20 30.65 14.55
C LEU A 52 4.32 30.99 13.05
N ALA A 53 3.67 30.25 12.17
CA ALA A 53 3.89 30.33 10.73
C ALA A 53 3.22 31.53 10.05
N SER A 54 2.18 32.10 10.64
CA SER A 54 1.45 33.22 10.08
C SER A 54 2.25 34.54 10.05
N PHE A 55 3.34 34.63 10.79
CA PHE A 55 4.18 35.80 10.89
C PHE A 55 5.47 35.72 10.05
N TYR A 56 5.77 34.55 9.47
CA TYR A 56 6.96 34.35 8.65
C TYR A 56 6.64 34.54 7.19
N PRO A 57 7.45 35.34 6.45
CA PRO A 57 7.27 35.48 5.01
C PRO A 57 7.54 34.15 4.29
N GLU A 58 6.79 33.90 3.21
CA GLU A 58 7.19 32.91 2.24
C GLU A 58 8.38 33.44 1.44
N GLY A 59 9.41 32.63 1.30
CA GLY A 59 10.58 33.01 0.51
C GLY A 59 11.88 32.85 1.28
N ASN A 60 12.85 33.63 0.89
CA ASN A 60 14.22 33.56 1.41
C ASN A 60 14.59 34.87 2.12
N MET A 61 15.58 34.78 2.99
CA MET A 61 16.17 35.93 3.65
C MET A 61 16.71 36.92 2.61
N PRO A 62 16.28 38.20 2.64
CA PRO A 62 16.81 39.24 1.75
C PRO A 62 18.29 39.52 1.98
N ALA A 63 18.95 39.98 0.96
CA ALA A 63 20.33 40.44 1.05
C ALA A 63 20.47 41.65 2.00
N GLY A 64 21.59 41.71 2.71
CA GLY A 64 21.94 42.84 3.58
C GLY A 64 21.28 42.82 4.97
N ILE A 65 20.48 41.78 5.33
CA ILE A 65 19.92 41.63 6.66
C ILE A 65 20.81 40.73 7.53
N SER A 66 21.35 39.66 6.96
CA SER A 66 22.24 38.72 7.65
C SER A 66 23.12 38.02 6.64
N ASP A 67 24.43 38.25 6.71
CA ASP A 67 25.40 37.65 5.78
C ASP A 67 25.39 36.11 5.85
N GLU A 68 25.16 35.54 7.04
CA GLU A 68 25.17 34.08 7.26
C GLU A 68 23.89 33.40 6.75
N ALA A 69 22.80 34.12 6.69
CA ALA A 69 21.49 33.61 6.35
C ALA A 69 20.97 34.11 5.00
N GLU A 70 21.73 34.94 4.29
CA GLU A 70 21.33 35.49 2.99
C GLU A 70 20.95 34.38 2.01
N GLY A 71 19.82 34.52 1.36
CA GLY A 71 19.30 33.56 0.39
C GLY A 71 18.74 32.27 0.99
N LEU A 72 18.88 32.03 2.31
CA LEU A 72 18.29 30.86 2.93
C LEU A 72 16.77 30.98 3.06
N PRO A 73 16.01 29.88 2.83
CA PRO A 73 14.57 29.88 3.01
C PRO A 73 14.18 30.02 4.47
N PHE A 74 13.07 30.71 4.74
CA PHE A 74 12.47 30.73 6.07
C PHE A 74 11.87 29.38 6.44
N PHE A 75 11.89 29.05 7.73
CA PHE A 75 11.27 27.82 8.26
C PHE A 75 9.75 27.98 8.36
N THR A 76 9.08 27.99 7.23
CA THR A 76 7.62 28.08 7.12
C THR A 76 7.01 26.72 6.72
N PRO A 77 5.73 26.45 7.03
CA PRO A 77 5.06 25.23 6.56
C PRO A 77 5.11 25.06 5.05
N ALA A 78 4.96 26.14 4.28
CA ALA A 78 5.05 26.10 2.82
C ALA A 78 6.43 25.63 2.35
N ASN A 79 7.50 26.20 2.92
CA ASN A 79 8.86 25.82 2.59
C ASN A 79 9.17 24.37 3.06
N GLN A 80 8.73 23.96 4.25
CA GLN A 80 8.87 22.58 4.72
C GLN A 80 8.22 21.57 3.77
N ILE A 81 7.08 21.89 3.18
CA ILE A 81 6.42 21.06 2.17
C ILE A 81 7.23 21.05 0.85
N ARG A 82 7.77 22.19 0.43
CA ARG A 82 8.56 22.28 -0.81
C ARG A 82 9.83 21.44 -0.75
N TRP A 83 10.57 21.49 0.33
CA TRP A 83 11.83 20.74 0.48
C TRP A 83 11.65 19.32 1.02
N SER A 84 10.46 18.97 1.56
CA SER A 84 10.21 17.61 2.02
C SER A 84 10.29 16.59 0.88
N ASN A 85 11.07 15.53 1.09
CA ASN A 85 11.08 14.39 0.20
C ASN A 85 9.87 13.48 0.51
N PRO A 86 9.08 13.11 -0.51
CA PRO A 86 7.91 12.28 -0.29
C PRO A 86 8.31 10.86 0.11
N SER A 87 7.63 10.31 1.10
CA SER A 87 7.68 8.90 1.39
C SER A 87 6.92 8.13 0.29
N LYS A 88 7.42 6.95 -0.05
CA LYS A 88 6.81 6.05 -1.04
C LYS A 88 6.44 4.74 -0.37
N THR A 89 5.21 4.32 -0.55
CA THR A 89 4.71 3.01 -0.11
C THR A 89 4.23 2.25 -1.32
N LEU A 90 4.79 1.07 -1.54
CA LEU A 90 4.36 0.13 -2.56
C LEU A 90 3.74 -1.08 -1.87
N ASN A 91 2.59 -1.53 -2.37
CA ASN A 91 1.98 -2.78 -1.94
C ASN A 91 1.70 -3.62 -3.18
N ASP A 92 2.22 -4.84 -3.18
CA ASP A 92 1.97 -5.86 -4.18
C ASP A 92 1.29 -7.05 -3.54
N ASN A 93 0.24 -7.54 -4.18
CA ASN A 93 -0.54 -8.65 -3.66
C ASN A 93 -0.90 -9.63 -4.78
N PRO A 94 0.02 -10.54 -5.17
CA PRO A 94 -0.32 -11.70 -5.97
C PRO A 94 -1.13 -12.72 -5.16
N ARG A 95 -2.21 -13.24 -5.75
CA ARG A 95 -3.07 -14.27 -5.17
C ARG A 95 -3.36 -15.33 -6.22
N ILE A 96 -3.28 -16.58 -5.78
CA ILE A 96 -3.67 -17.76 -6.54
C ILE A 96 -4.77 -18.47 -5.76
N PHE A 97 -5.88 -18.75 -6.41
CA PHE A 97 -6.93 -19.62 -5.89
C PHE A 97 -7.12 -20.78 -6.86
N LEU A 98 -7.03 -21.98 -6.36
CA LEU A 98 -7.26 -23.21 -7.12
C LEU A 98 -8.43 -23.95 -6.47
N LYS A 99 -9.35 -24.44 -7.31
CA LYS A 99 -10.47 -25.28 -6.89
C LYS A 99 -10.57 -26.48 -7.80
N SER A 100 -10.48 -27.66 -7.18
CA SER A 100 -10.65 -28.95 -7.84
C SER A 100 -11.97 -29.55 -7.42
N ILE A 101 -12.84 -29.84 -8.38
CA ILE A 101 -14.18 -30.39 -8.14
C ILE A 101 -14.23 -31.80 -8.72
N LEU A 102 -14.46 -32.77 -7.88
CA LEU A 102 -14.56 -34.21 -8.20
C LEU A 102 -15.99 -34.69 -8.03
N LYS A 103 -16.54 -35.33 -9.05
CA LYS A 103 -17.88 -35.95 -9.04
C LYS A 103 -17.78 -37.45 -9.35
N PRO A 104 -17.20 -38.25 -8.40
CA PRO A 104 -16.88 -39.65 -8.67
C PRO A 104 -18.12 -40.53 -8.82
N LEU A 105 -19.24 -40.13 -8.19
CA LEU A 105 -20.50 -40.86 -8.19
C LEU A 105 -21.66 -39.86 -8.37
N LYS A 106 -22.83 -40.38 -8.84
CA LYS A 106 -24.03 -39.56 -8.93
C LYS A 106 -24.44 -39.04 -7.54
N GLY A 107 -24.62 -37.76 -7.42
CA GLY A 107 -24.95 -37.07 -6.16
C GLY A 107 -23.78 -36.72 -5.26
N LEU A 108 -22.58 -37.26 -5.46
CA LEU A 108 -21.40 -36.95 -4.64
C LEU A 108 -20.53 -35.94 -5.37
N GLU A 109 -20.27 -34.81 -4.70
CA GLU A 109 -19.30 -33.80 -5.11
C GLU A 109 -18.29 -33.58 -4.00
N VAL A 110 -17.00 -33.70 -4.32
CA VAL A 110 -15.88 -33.39 -3.41
C VAL A 110 -15.14 -32.20 -3.97
N ALA A 111 -14.96 -31.18 -3.17
CA ALA A 111 -14.24 -29.98 -3.55
C ALA A 111 -12.98 -29.81 -2.68
N PHE A 112 -11.88 -29.58 -3.35
CA PHE A 112 -10.61 -29.18 -2.75
C PHE A 112 -10.28 -27.75 -3.19
N GLU A 113 -10.02 -26.89 -2.23
CA GLU A 113 -9.65 -25.49 -2.49
C GLU A 113 -8.31 -25.16 -1.87
N TYR A 114 -7.47 -24.50 -2.64
CA TYR A 114 -6.19 -23.98 -2.18
C TYR A 114 -6.10 -22.49 -2.51
N THR A 115 -5.77 -21.68 -1.51
CA THR A 115 -5.49 -20.27 -1.67
C THR A 115 -4.07 -19.96 -1.23
N PHE A 116 -3.33 -19.31 -2.11
CA PHE A 116 -2.08 -18.66 -1.79
C PHE A 116 -2.23 -17.15 -1.99
N ASP A 117 -1.93 -16.37 -0.96
CA ASP A 117 -1.99 -14.91 -0.96
C ASP A 117 -0.67 -14.37 -0.39
N LYS A 118 0.03 -13.56 -1.16
CA LYS A 118 1.28 -12.94 -0.73
C LYS A 118 1.12 -11.43 -0.71
N LYS A 119 1.38 -10.81 0.43
CA LYS A 119 1.44 -9.35 0.56
C LYS A 119 2.89 -8.91 0.67
N ILE A 120 3.29 -8.01 -0.22
CA ILE A 120 4.61 -7.39 -0.24
C ILE A 120 4.41 -5.91 0.04
N TYR A 121 4.92 -5.46 1.17
CA TYR A 121 4.93 -4.06 1.56
C TYR A 121 6.34 -3.54 1.43
N ASP A 122 6.54 -2.45 0.67
CA ASP A 122 7.83 -1.77 0.51
C ASP A 122 7.62 -0.27 0.81
N TYR A 123 8.26 0.19 1.88
CA TYR A 123 8.25 1.58 2.30
C TYR A 123 9.65 2.16 2.16
N HIS A 124 9.71 3.33 1.56
CA HIS A 124 10.96 4.05 1.35
C HIS A 124 10.75 5.52 1.65
N TRP A 125 11.58 6.06 2.52
CA TRP A 125 11.61 7.47 2.86
C TRP A 125 13.04 7.95 3.02
N TYR A 126 13.34 9.06 2.37
CA TYR A 126 14.61 9.77 2.50
C TYR A 126 14.33 11.22 2.86
N THR A 127 15.08 11.77 3.79
CA THR A 127 15.08 13.19 4.13
C THR A 127 16.50 13.69 4.14
N GLY A 128 16.82 14.61 3.22
CA GLY A 128 18.09 15.32 3.20
C GLY A 128 18.02 16.54 4.13
N SER A 129 19.12 16.89 4.76
CA SER A 129 19.21 18.11 5.57
C SER A 129 19.12 19.35 4.69
N VAL A 130 18.33 20.31 5.14
CA VAL A 130 18.10 21.57 4.45
C VAL A 130 18.45 22.71 5.40
N ALA A 131 19.32 23.61 4.95
CA ALA A 131 19.61 24.84 5.68
C ALA A 131 18.43 25.81 5.56
N TYR A 132 18.09 26.43 6.65
CA TYR A 132 17.02 27.43 6.74
C TYR A 132 17.40 28.58 7.67
N THR A 133 16.63 29.63 7.66
CA THR A 133 16.79 30.75 8.55
C THR A 133 15.55 31.03 9.38
N THR A 134 15.78 31.68 10.52
CA THR A 134 14.74 32.28 11.37
C THR A 134 14.58 33.76 11.05
N VAL A 135 13.51 34.40 11.55
CA VAL A 135 13.28 35.85 11.38
C VAL A 135 14.41 36.70 11.99
N GLN A 136 15.13 36.15 12.99
CA GLN A 136 16.25 36.82 13.64
C GLN A 136 17.56 36.72 12.84
N GLY A 137 17.56 36.06 11.68
CA GLY A 137 18.72 35.93 10.81
C GLY A 137 19.70 34.82 11.21
N GLY A 138 19.31 33.94 12.13
CA GLY A 138 20.12 32.76 12.47
C GLY A 138 20.03 31.69 11.39
N LYS A 139 21.14 30.98 11.14
CA LYS A 139 21.18 29.82 10.25
C LYS A 139 21.05 28.53 11.07
N ASP A 140 20.22 27.62 10.58
CA ASP A 140 20.04 26.28 11.17
C ASP A 140 19.77 25.25 10.06
N THR A 141 19.73 23.96 10.39
CA THR A 141 19.49 22.86 9.46
C THR A 141 18.48 21.87 10.01
N THR A 142 17.59 21.39 9.15
CA THR A 142 16.58 20.38 9.52
C THR A 142 16.41 19.30 8.44
N PRO A 143 16.43 18.03 8.79
CA PRO A 143 17.00 17.48 10.01
C PRO A 143 18.50 17.76 10.10
N THR A 144 19.09 17.64 11.28
CA THR A 144 20.54 17.87 11.47
C THR A 144 21.40 16.97 10.60
N ASN A 145 20.93 15.74 10.32
CA ASN A 145 21.59 14.77 9.45
C ASN A 145 20.62 14.20 8.43
N ASP A 146 21.15 13.75 7.31
CA ASP A 146 20.39 12.99 6.34
C ASP A 146 19.83 11.71 6.95
N TYR A 147 18.61 11.36 6.57
CA TYR A 147 17.93 10.18 7.07
C TYR A 147 17.34 9.35 5.94
N LEU A 148 17.67 8.06 5.93
CA LEU A 148 17.09 7.08 5.01
C LEU A 148 16.42 5.97 5.81
N GLN A 149 15.12 5.76 5.55
CA GLN A 149 14.38 4.62 6.06
C GLN A 149 13.90 3.76 4.90
N LYS A 150 14.21 2.46 4.98
CA LYS A 150 13.68 1.45 4.07
C LYS A 150 13.13 0.28 4.86
N THR A 151 11.87 -0.06 4.63
CA THR A 151 11.20 -1.18 5.29
C THR A 151 10.56 -2.07 4.25
N LYS A 152 10.92 -3.35 4.26
CA LYS A 152 10.31 -4.35 3.38
C LYS A 152 9.72 -5.45 4.24
N ARG A 153 8.43 -5.76 4.02
CA ARG A 153 7.69 -6.77 4.76
C ARG A 153 7.01 -7.71 3.79
N TYR A 154 7.10 -8.99 4.08
CA TYR A 154 6.40 -10.05 3.39
C TYR A 154 5.40 -10.70 4.34
N THR A 155 4.22 -10.99 3.85
CA THR A 155 3.22 -11.77 4.58
C THR A 155 2.66 -12.79 3.62
N ASP A 156 2.82 -14.06 3.94
CA ASP A 156 2.33 -15.18 3.16
C ASP A 156 1.13 -15.80 3.91
N TYR A 157 0.06 -16.05 3.19
CA TYR A 157 -1.12 -16.73 3.68
C TYR A 157 -1.42 -17.93 2.78
N ASN A 158 -1.58 -19.09 3.40
CA ASN A 158 -1.98 -20.32 2.74
C ASN A 158 -3.24 -20.84 3.42
N SER A 159 -4.22 -21.25 2.62
CA SER A 159 -5.45 -21.87 3.10
C SER A 159 -5.77 -23.09 2.26
N ILE A 160 -6.16 -24.16 2.92
CA ILE A 160 -6.63 -25.39 2.30
C ILE A 160 -8.00 -25.70 2.87
N ASN A 161 -8.98 -25.92 1.99
CA ASN A 161 -10.32 -26.36 2.35
C ASN A 161 -10.61 -27.66 1.58
N LEU A 162 -11.19 -28.62 2.28
CA LEU A 162 -11.71 -29.86 1.70
C LEU A 162 -13.11 -30.06 2.24
N TYR A 163 -14.07 -30.22 1.35
CA TYR A 163 -15.45 -30.53 1.73
C TYR A 163 -16.10 -31.44 0.72
N ALA A 164 -17.10 -32.20 1.18
CA ALA A 164 -17.89 -33.08 0.34
C ALA A 164 -19.37 -32.76 0.50
N THR A 165 -20.10 -32.85 -0.60
CA THR A 165 -21.56 -32.69 -0.62
C THR A 165 -22.15 -33.94 -1.25
N TYR A 166 -23.18 -34.50 -0.60
CA TYR A 166 -23.91 -35.62 -1.13
C TYR A 166 -25.41 -35.32 -1.25
N ASP A 167 -25.90 -35.35 -2.48
CA ASP A 167 -27.30 -35.16 -2.82
C ASP A 167 -27.97 -36.51 -3.10
N PHE A 168 -29.01 -36.85 -2.36
CA PHE A 168 -29.77 -38.09 -2.59
C PHE A 168 -31.27 -37.90 -2.39
N ASN A 169 -32.04 -38.78 -3.00
CA ASN A 169 -33.48 -38.78 -2.88
C ASN A 169 -33.95 -40.02 -2.08
N LEU A 170 -34.87 -39.80 -1.16
CA LEU A 170 -35.54 -40.91 -0.43
C LEU A 170 -37.07 -40.73 -0.60
N GLY A 171 -37.67 -41.51 -1.47
CA GLY A 171 -39.05 -41.31 -1.91
C GLY A 171 -39.19 -39.96 -2.60
N ASP A 172 -40.18 -39.17 -2.17
CA ASP A 172 -40.43 -37.80 -2.71
C ASP A 172 -39.57 -36.72 -2.08
N HIS A 173 -38.73 -37.08 -1.12
CA HIS A 173 -37.89 -36.13 -0.40
C HIS A 173 -36.46 -36.05 -0.98
N LYS A 174 -35.92 -34.82 -1.07
CA LYS A 174 -34.54 -34.54 -1.50
C LYS A 174 -33.72 -34.14 -0.29
N PHE A 175 -32.58 -34.78 -0.12
CA PHE A 175 -31.65 -34.51 0.96
C PHE A 175 -30.31 -34.05 0.40
N LYS A 176 -29.72 -33.06 1.05
CA LYS A 176 -28.35 -32.58 0.79
C LYS A 176 -27.57 -32.56 2.08
N VAL A 177 -26.48 -33.30 2.13
CA VAL A 177 -25.57 -33.36 3.29
C VAL A 177 -24.24 -32.79 2.87
N MET A 178 -23.63 -31.96 3.72
CA MET A 178 -22.32 -31.39 3.52
C MET A 178 -21.47 -31.66 4.77
N GLY A 179 -20.24 -32.07 4.58
CA GLY A 179 -19.23 -32.26 5.61
C GLY A 179 -17.84 -31.87 5.14
#